data_06e140594bc221c8a3a3984ecc6f3911
#
_entry.id   06e140594bc221c8a3a3984ecc6f3911
#
_cell.length_a   1.000
_cell.length_b   1.000
_cell.length_c   1.000
_cell.angle_alpha   90.00
_cell.angle_beta   90.00
_cell.angle_gamma   90.00
#
_symmetry.space_group_name_H-M   'P 1'
#
loop_
_entity.id
_entity.type
_entity.pdbx_description
1 polymer ?
#
loop_
_entity_poly.entity_id
_entity_poly.type
_entity_poly.pdbx_seq_one_letter_code
_entity_poly.pdbx_strand_id
1 'polypeptide(L)'
;MKRFTFALAAFALLGLSALAQTKLDLASQAQLRQIRLTQQQTAVPTSRPALKAVNPSAQGKVQTHVLAFARLADGFTEADLRQEGVDVLRSKLGFVLLNLPIDEVERVAALPSLRSVQLGRKVKPLLKYAREATGVDLVHQGTGLSQAYTGKNVVCGIVDMGFDFNHANFLDSEGRNRVKYYENVTLNNYATSDDDLFKITYYNTPEQIAALTTDDKTMYHGTHTLGIMAGGYRGATQAALLAGEDGHSASVQNSIDNPYYGVATEADIVAATCTSFSDLEIVQAVDDLIGYSQFVQKPIVVNLSLGRNQGPHDGTNLVCQYLDALTQYYNAKIVFAAGNEGNLKIAANPLRQPPPRPLAEGCRQHGDP
;
A
#
# COMPACT_ATOMS: atom_id res chain seq x y z
N MET A 1 -19.23 15.59 63.93
CA MET A 1 -18.94 15.70 62.50
C MET A 1 -17.45 15.49 62.22
N LYS A 2 -16.85 14.36 62.57
CA LYS A 2 -15.40 14.06 62.26
C LYS A 2 -15.12 12.59 61.99
N ARG A 3 -16.10 11.82 61.48
CA ARG A 3 -15.91 10.38 61.13
C ARG A 3 -16.33 9.99 59.72
N PHE A 4 -16.71 10.94 58.84
CA PHE A 4 -17.12 10.65 57.45
C PHE A 4 -16.07 10.99 56.37
N THR A 5 -14.96 11.63 56.72
CA THR A 5 -13.96 12.10 55.77
C THR A 5 -12.84 11.10 55.50
N PHE A 6 -12.72 10.02 56.27
CA PHE A 6 -11.64 9.02 56.11
C PHE A 6 -12.02 7.85 55.18
N ALA A 7 -13.31 7.62 54.94
CA ALA A 7 -13.76 6.50 54.08
C ALA A 7 -13.70 6.82 52.60
N LEU A 8 -13.80 8.11 52.20
CA LEU A 8 -13.73 8.50 50.79
C LEU A 8 -12.28 8.55 50.24
N ALA A 9 -11.29 8.81 51.10
CA ALA A 9 -9.89 8.83 50.69
C ALA A 9 -9.30 7.41 50.48
N ALA A 10 -9.81 6.41 51.19
CA ALA A 10 -9.38 5.02 51.05
C ALA A 10 -9.94 4.36 49.75
N PHE A 11 -11.13 4.77 49.28
CA PHE A 11 -11.70 4.28 48.04
C PHE A 11 -11.05 4.93 46.78
N ALA A 12 -10.55 6.16 46.89
CA ALA A 12 -9.84 6.84 45.80
C ALA A 12 -8.40 6.30 45.57
N LEU A 13 -7.78 5.75 46.65
CA LEU A 13 -6.44 5.15 46.55
C LEU A 13 -6.44 3.68 46.10
N LEU A 14 -7.57 2.97 46.20
CA LEU A 14 -7.73 1.61 45.69
C LEU A 14 -8.17 1.57 44.22
N GLY A 15 -8.62 2.69 43.65
CA GLY A 15 -9.01 2.81 42.26
C GLY A 15 -7.88 3.18 41.32
N LEU A 16 -6.70 3.58 41.83
CA LEU A 16 -5.56 4.03 41.00
C LEU A 16 -4.47 2.98 40.78
N SER A 17 -4.62 1.77 41.35
CA SER A 17 -3.58 0.72 41.24
C SER A 17 -3.88 -0.40 40.25
N ALA A 18 -4.84 -0.25 39.36
CA ALA A 18 -5.22 -1.31 38.40
C ALA A 18 -5.30 -0.91 36.93
N LEU A 19 -4.55 0.11 36.51
CA LEU A 19 -4.17 0.25 35.13
C LEU A 19 -2.71 -0.25 34.95
N ALA A 20 -2.47 -1.51 35.31
CA ALA A 20 -1.33 -2.23 34.80
C ALA A 20 -1.47 -2.21 33.27
N GLN A 21 -0.73 -1.34 32.64
CA GLN A 21 -0.69 -1.19 31.19
C GLN A 21 -0.35 -2.56 30.62
N THR A 22 -1.35 -3.28 30.08
CA THR A 22 -1.11 -4.60 29.50
C THR A 22 -0.08 -4.46 28.40
N LYS A 23 0.92 -5.31 28.40
CA LYS A 23 1.96 -5.36 27.40
C LYS A 23 1.46 -5.95 26.08
N LEU A 24 0.22 -6.44 26.06
CA LEU A 24 -0.47 -6.89 24.85
C LEU A 24 -1.14 -5.70 24.16
N ASP A 25 -0.83 -5.46 22.88
CA ASP A 25 -1.41 -4.35 22.14
C ASP A 25 -2.94 -4.49 21.97
N LEU A 26 -3.64 -3.35 21.80
CA LEU A 26 -5.10 -3.30 21.72
C LEU A 26 -5.69 -4.19 20.64
N ALA A 27 -5.04 -4.30 19.49
CA ALA A 27 -5.52 -5.13 18.41
C ALA A 27 -5.35 -6.63 18.72
N SER A 28 -4.28 -7.01 19.41
CA SER A 28 -4.09 -8.39 19.92
C SER A 28 -5.10 -8.75 20.99
N GLN A 29 -5.47 -7.82 21.88
CA GLN A 29 -6.56 -8.01 22.84
C GLN A 29 -7.90 -8.26 22.14
N ALA A 30 -8.23 -7.46 21.12
CA ALA A 30 -9.44 -7.66 20.32
C ALA A 30 -9.42 -9.01 19.56
N GLN A 31 -8.29 -9.38 18.99
CA GLN A 31 -8.10 -10.67 18.32
C GLN A 31 -8.28 -11.83 19.27
N LEU A 32 -7.68 -11.79 20.45
CA LEU A 32 -7.81 -12.82 21.48
C LEU A 32 -9.26 -12.99 21.93
N ARG A 33 -9.97 -11.87 22.15
CA ARG A 33 -11.40 -11.88 22.46
C ARG A 33 -12.21 -12.56 21.35
N GLN A 34 -11.94 -12.24 20.09
CA GLN A 34 -12.62 -12.85 18.94
C GLN A 34 -12.39 -14.35 18.85
N ILE A 35 -11.17 -14.81 19.08
CA ILE A 35 -10.81 -16.23 19.09
C ILE A 35 -11.61 -16.96 20.17
N ARG A 36 -11.65 -16.42 21.41
CA ARG A 36 -12.40 -17.00 22.54
C ARG A 36 -13.90 -17.06 22.28
N LEU A 37 -14.49 -16.02 21.67
CA LEU A 37 -15.90 -16.02 21.28
C LEU A 37 -16.22 -17.10 20.24
N THR A 38 -15.36 -17.27 19.25
CA THR A 38 -15.53 -18.32 18.24
C THR A 38 -15.44 -19.72 18.86
N GLN A 39 -14.52 -19.93 19.79
CA GLN A 39 -14.41 -21.21 20.52
C GLN A 39 -15.67 -21.52 21.33
N GLN A 40 -16.25 -20.53 22.00
CA GLN A 40 -17.50 -20.69 22.77
C GLN A 40 -18.69 -21.04 21.87
N GLN A 41 -18.78 -20.44 20.69
CA GLN A 41 -19.86 -20.73 19.73
C GLN A 41 -19.75 -22.14 19.13
N THR A 42 -18.53 -22.66 18.93
CA THR A 42 -18.33 -24.03 18.44
C THR A 42 -18.52 -25.09 19.50
N ALA A 43 -18.44 -24.74 20.77
CA ALA A 43 -18.66 -25.65 21.91
C ALA A 43 -20.14 -25.87 22.27
N VAL A 44 -21.08 -25.09 21.71
CA VAL A 44 -22.54 -25.26 21.97
C VAL A 44 -23.09 -26.30 20.99
N PRO A 45 -23.63 -27.44 21.46
CA PRO A 45 -24.29 -28.41 20.57
C PRO A 45 -25.56 -27.79 19.96
N THR A 46 -25.56 -27.55 18.66
CA THR A 46 -26.77 -27.11 17.95
C THR A 46 -27.74 -28.26 17.82
N SER A 47 -28.82 -28.23 18.58
CA SER A 47 -29.94 -29.20 18.51
C SER A 47 -30.88 -28.99 17.32
N ARG A 48 -30.40 -28.43 16.20
CA ARG A 48 -31.13 -28.33 14.93
C ARG A 48 -30.45 -29.14 13.85
N PRO A 49 -31.19 -30.00 13.11
CA PRO A 49 -30.61 -30.73 11.98
C PRO A 49 -30.20 -29.73 10.89
N ALA A 50 -28.90 -29.64 10.67
CA ALA A 50 -28.34 -28.83 9.62
C ALA A 50 -28.73 -29.39 8.24
N LEU A 51 -29.28 -28.56 7.37
CA LEU A 51 -29.37 -28.79 5.94
C LEU A 51 -27.93 -29.09 5.45
N LYS A 52 -27.77 -30.20 4.70
CA LYS A 52 -26.49 -30.70 4.21
C LYS A 52 -25.69 -29.61 3.52
N ALA A 53 -24.61 -29.16 4.14
CA ALA A 53 -23.61 -28.30 3.52
C ALA A 53 -22.83 -29.10 2.46
N VAL A 54 -22.73 -28.57 1.26
CA VAL A 54 -22.11 -29.19 0.08
C VAL A 54 -20.59 -29.06 0.07
N ASN A 55 -19.90 -29.01 1.22
CA ASN A 55 -18.44 -29.14 1.27
C ASN A 55 -17.96 -29.68 2.62
N PRO A 56 -17.50 -30.96 2.68
CA PRO A 56 -17.03 -31.58 3.93
C PRO A 56 -15.59 -31.27 4.31
N SER A 57 -14.88 -30.34 3.66
CA SER A 57 -13.47 -30.06 3.93
C SER A 57 -13.16 -28.91 4.91
N ALA A 58 -14.19 -28.30 5.52
CA ALA A 58 -14.00 -27.22 6.51
C ALA A 58 -14.51 -27.62 7.91
N GLN A 59 -14.19 -28.84 8.38
CA GLN A 59 -14.27 -29.10 9.82
C GLN A 59 -13.12 -28.37 10.48
N GLY A 60 -13.39 -27.16 10.98
CA GLY A 60 -12.43 -26.29 11.65
C GLY A 60 -11.86 -26.98 12.87
N LYS A 61 -10.58 -27.33 12.84
CA LYS A 61 -9.84 -27.66 14.06
C LYS A 61 -9.94 -26.46 14.99
N VAL A 62 -10.42 -26.66 16.22
CA VAL A 62 -10.44 -25.60 17.23
C VAL A 62 -9.00 -25.12 17.45
N GLN A 63 -8.76 -23.84 17.23
CA GLN A 63 -7.44 -23.26 17.42
C GLN A 63 -7.13 -23.27 18.93
N THR A 64 -6.08 -23.97 19.35
CA THR A 64 -5.66 -24.05 20.75
C THR A 64 -4.46 -23.18 21.07
N HIS A 65 -3.69 -22.78 20.06
CA HIS A 65 -2.48 -21.97 20.19
C HIS A 65 -2.50 -20.79 19.23
N VAL A 66 -1.75 -19.76 19.60
CA VAL A 66 -1.48 -18.58 18.77
C VAL A 66 0.00 -18.31 18.71
N LEU A 67 0.48 -17.86 17.55
CA LEU A 67 1.82 -17.32 17.43
C LEU A 67 1.83 -15.87 17.91
N ALA A 68 2.84 -15.51 18.67
CA ALA A 68 3.03 -14.15 19.16
C ALA A 68 4.46 -13.69 18.85
N PHE A 69 4.60 -12.41 18.53
CA PHE A 69 5.86 -11.72 18.41
C PHE A 69 6.03 -10.84 19.65
N ALA A 70 7.15 -10.96 20.35
CA ALA A 70 7.36 -10.21 21.58
C ALA A 70 8.77 -9.61 21.62
N ARG A 71 8.90 -8.55 22.39
CA ARG A 71 10.19 -7.92 22.69
C ARG A 71 10.60 -8.22 24.12
N LEU A 72 11.81 -8.70 24.30
CA LEU A 72 12.42 -8.88 25.62
C LEU A 72 12.58 -7.53 26.34
N ALA A 73 12.40 -7.53 27.64
CA ALA A 73 12.80 -6.41 28.48
C ALA A 73 14.30 -6.38 28.67
N ASP A 74 14.85 -5.22 29.00
CA ASP A 74 16.29 -5.04 29.17
C ASP A 74 16.83 -5.94 30.28
N GLY A 75 17.94 -6.63 30.02
CA GLY A 75 18.57 -7.56 30.93
C GLY A 75 18.02 -8.99 30.95
N PHE A 76 16.96 -9.27 30.14
CA PHE A 76 16.40 -10.61 30.01
C PHE A 76 16.80 -11.27 28.68
N THR A 77 16.78 -12.59 28.68
CA THR A 77 17.12 -13.44 27.55
C THR A 77 15.95 -14.39 27.23
N GLU A 78 16.05 -15.12 26.11
CA GLU A 78 15.10 -16.18 25.79
C GLU A 78 15.12 -17.34 26.81
N ALA A 79 16.25 -17.56 27.48
CA ALA A 79 16.37 -18.60 28.49
C ALA A 79 15.47 -18.32 29.69
N ASP A 80 15.32 -17.05 30.07
CA ASP A 80 14.42 -16.65 31.17
C ASP A 80 12.98 -16.98 30.83
N LEU A 81 12.55 -16.76 29.58
CA LEU A 81 11.22 -17.11 29.11
C LEU A 81 10.99 -18.62 29.11
N ARG A 82 11.98 -19.41 28.71
CA ARG A 82 11.90 -20.88 28.72
C ARG A 82 11.79 -21.43 30.14
N GLN A 83 12.47 -20.82 31.11
CA GLN A 83 12.33 -21.18 32.54
C GLN A 83 10.91 -20.88 33.07
N GLU A 84 10.23 -19.87 32.53
CA GLU A 84 8.83 -19.55 32.83
C GLU A 84 7.82 -20.44 32.09
N GLY A 85 8.32 -21.48 31.39
CA GLY A 85 7.49 -22.43 30.64
C GLY A 85 6.96 -21.90 29.31
N VAL A 86 7.54 -20.82 28.77
CA VAL A 86 7.12 -20.23 27.50
C VAL A 86 7.79 -20.95 26.33
N ASP A 87 7.01 -21.38 25.34
CA ASP A 87 7.51 -21.99 24.12
C ASP A 87 8.06 -20.92 23.16
N VAL A 88 9.40 -20.79 23.16
CA VAL A 88 10.14 -19.85 22.29
C VAL A 88 10.61 -20.58 21.05
N LEU A 89 10.01 -20.25 19.90
CA LEU A 89 10.34 -20.83 18.61
C LEU A 89 11.61 -20.21 18.01
N ARG A 90 11.80 -18.92 18.18
CA ARG A 90 12.95 -18.16 17.63
C ARG A 90 13.26 -16.94 18.48
N SER A 91 14.56 -16.60 18.56
CA SER A 91 15.05 -15.37 19.19
C SER A 91 16.07 -14.70 18.30
N LYS A 92 15.96 -13.38 18.11
CA LYS A 92 16.93 -12.55 17.39
C LYS A 92 16.79 -11.10 17.77
N LEU A 93 17.92 -10.43 18.08
CA LEU A 93 18.00 -8.99 18.35
C LEU A 93 17.04 -8.49 19.46
N GLY A 94 16.83 -9.30 20.50
CA GLY A 94 15.92 -8.97 21.59
C GLY A 94 14.43 -9.16 21.27
N PHE A 95 14.13 -9.72 20.10
CA PHE A 95 12.78 -10.15 19.73
C PHE A 95 12.67 -11.66 19.79
N VAL A 96 11.49 -12.14 20.17
CA VAL A 96 11.18 -13.58 20.27
C VAL A 96 9.88 -13.88 19.55
N LEU A 97 9.85 -15.02 18.86
CA LEU A 97 8.64 -15.62 18.32
C LEU A 97 8.19 -16.71 19.28
N LEU A 98 6.97 -16.61 19.75
CA LEU A 98 6.38 -17.48 20.76
C LEU A 98 5.23 -18.29 20.18
N ASN A 99 5.07 -19.53 20.65
CA ASN A 99 3.89 -20.34 20.40
C ASN A 99 3.13 -20.49 21.72
N LEU A 100 1.99 -19.82 21.84
CA LEU A 100 1.28 -19.67 23.12
C LEU A 100 -0.06 -20.39 23.08
N PRO A 101 -0.37 -21.23 24.10
CA PRO A 101 -1.75 -21.60 24.36
C PRO A 101 -2.62 -20.35 24.54
N ILE A 102 -3.82 -20.36 23.99
CA ILE A 102 -4.71 -19.18 24.00
C ILE A 102 -5.00 -18.68 25.42
N ASP A 103 -5.11 -19.62 26.37
CA ASP A 103 -5.39 -19.30 27.77
C ASP A 103 -4.19 -18.73 28.51
N GLU A 104 -2.97 -18.92 28.00
CA GLU A 104 -1.73 -18.44 28.60
C GLU A 104 -1.28 -17.07 28.08
N VAL A 105 -1.90 -16.54 27.03
CA VAL A 105 -1.48 -15.31 26.36
C VAL A 105 -1.37 -14.14 27.34
N GLU A 106 -2.35 -13.94 28.19
CA GLU A 106 -2.38 -12.82 29.14
C GLU A 106 -1.35 -13.01 30.26
N ARG A 107 -1.17 -14.24 30.76
CA ARG A 107 -0.13 -14.56 31.74
C ARG A 107 1.25 -14.28 31.19
N VAL A 108 1.54 -14.77 29.97
CA VAL A 108 2.83 -14.55 29.34
C VAL A 108 3.06 -13.07 29.03
N ALA A 109 2.04 -12.36 28.56
CA ALA A 109 2.15 -10.92 28.30
C ALA A 109 2.42 -10.10 29.59
N ALA A 110 2.08 -10.62 30.78
CA ALA A 110 2.35 -9.97 32.05
C ALA A 110 3.77 -10.21 32.59
N LEU A 111 4.55 -11.15 32.02
CA LEU A 111 5.88 -11.50 32.51
C LEU A 111 6.82 -10.30 32.53
N PRO A 112 7.61 -10.11 33.61
CA PRO A 112 8.60 -9.03 33.69
C PRO A 112 9.65 -9.08 32.56
N SER A 113 9.97 -10.27 32.09
CA SER A 113 10.92 -10.54 31.01
C SER A 113 10.50 -10.03 29.64
N LEU A 114 9.24 -9.63 29.45
CA LEU A 114 8.72 -9.07 28.22
C LEU A 114 8.41 -7.58 28.36
N ARG A 115 8.75 -6.81 27.31
CA ARG A 115 8.42 -5.40 27.18
C ARG A 115 7.09 -5.17 26.45
N SER A 116 6.84 -5.95 25.42
CA SER A 116 5.62 -5.90 24.61
C SER A 116 5.34 -7.25 23.95
N VAL A 117 4.07 -7.54 23.70
CA VAL A 117 3.60 -8.76 23.03
C VAL A 117 2.56 -8.38 21.98
N GLN A 118 2.67 -8.97 20.81
CA GLN A 118 1.75 -8.82 19.70
C GLN A 118 1.41 -10.19 19.12
N LEU A 119 0.13 -10.51 19.00
CA LEU A 119 -0.31 -11.75 18.35
C LEU A 119 -0.06 -11.68 16.85
N GLY A 120 0.36 -12.81 16.27
CA GLY A 120 0.51 -12.96 14.83
C GLY A 120 -0.82 -12.71 14.12
N ARG A 121 -0.77 -11.92 13.06
CA ARG A 121 -1.93 -11.57 12.24
C ARG A 121 -1.73 -12.09 10.83
N LYS A 122 -2.80 -12.55 10.22
CA LYS A 122 -2.78 -12.83 8.80
C LYS A 122 -2.72 -11.51 8.04
N VAL A 123 -1.70 -11.33 7.24
CA VAL A 123 -1.67 -10.27 6.23
C VAL A 123 -2.43 -10.77 5.00
N LYS A 124 -3.21 -9.87 4.39
CA LYS A 124 -3.93 -10.17 3.16
C LYS A 124 -3.31 -9.32 2.05
N PRO A 125 -3.28 -9.81 0.80
CA PRO A 125 -2.94 -8.95 -0.33
C PRO A 125 -3.89 -7.75 -0.35
N LEU A 126 -3.34 -6.53 -0.34
CA LEU A 126 -4.14 -5.32 -0.14
C LEU A 126 -4.93 -4.91 -1.38
N LEU A 127 -4.42 -5.19 -2.59
CA LEU A 127 -5.02 -4.69 -3.83
C LEU A 127 -6.46 -5.16 -4.02
N LYS A 128 -6.77 -6.42 -3.79
CA LYS A 128 -8.12 -6.97 -3.93
C LYS A 128 -9.14 -6.24 -3.05
N TYR A 129 -8.76 -5.98 -1.79
CA TYR A 129 -9.63 -5.31 -0.82
C TYR A 129 -9.62 -3.79 -0.97
N ALA A 130 -8.54 -3.20 -1.50
CA ALA A 130 -8.46 -1.78 -1.75
C ALA A 130 -9.49 -1.33 -2.80
N ARG A 131 -9.67 -2.07 -3.90
CA ARG A 131 -10.68 -1.75 -4.91
C ARG A 131 -12.11 -1.82 -4.35
N GLU A 132 -12.41 -2.87 -3.57
CA GLU A 132 -13.70 -3.00 -2.89
C GLU A 132 -13.93 -1.84 -1.91
N ALA A 133 -12.94 -1.56 -1.04
CA ALA A 133 -13.02 -0.51 -0.02
C ALA A 133 -13.15 0.90 -0.61
N THR A 134 -12.57 1.16 -1.78
CA THR A 134 -12.62 2.45 -2.49
C THR A 134 -13.77 2.54 -3.49
N GLY A 135 -14.55 1.48 -3.67
CA GLY A 135 -15.67 1.44 -4.62
C GLY A 135 -15.26 1.30 -6.09
N VAL A 136 -13.98 1.03 -6.40
CA VAL A 136 -13.48 0.87 -7.77
C VAL A 136 -14.22 -0.24 -8.52
N ASP A 137 -14.54 -1.35 -7.84
CA ASP A 137 -15.27 -2.45 -8.45
C ASP A 137 -16.70 -2.05 -8.87
N LEU A 138 -17.33 -1.12 -8.13
CA LEU A 138 -18.64 -0.54 -8.51
C LEU A 138 -18.51 0.37 -9.75
N VAL A 139 -17.41 1.14 -9.84
CA VAL A 139 -17.11 1.99 -11.00
C VAL A 139 -16.87 1.13 -12.25
N HIS A 140 -16.14 0.02 -12.12
CA HIS A 140 -15.94 -0.94 -13.21
C HIS A 140 -17.23 -1.62 -13.67
N GLN A 141 -18.19 -1.77 -12.78
CA GLN A 141 -19.53 -2.34 -13.09
C GLN A 141 -20.49 -1.28 -13.62
N GLY A 142 -20.17 0.00 -13.49
CA GLY A 142 -21.10 1.10 -13.82
C GLY A 142 -22.23 1.24 -12.81
N THR A 143 -22.11 0.71 -11.60
CA THR A 143 -23.18 0.71 -10.60
C THR A 143 -23.47 2.15 -10.14
N GLY A 144 -24.68 2.65 -10.44
CA GLY A 144 -25.09 4.02 -10.14
C GLY A 144 -24.46 5.08 -11.06
N LEU A 145 -23.81 4.67 -12.16
CA LEU A 145 -23.15 5.54 -13.14
C LEU A 145 -23.83 5.39 -14.51
N SER A 146 -23.58 6.33 -15.43
CA SER A 146 -24.10 6.27 -16.79
C SER A 146 -23.56 5.12 -17.62
N GLN A 147 -22.36 4.63 -17.28
CA GLN A 147 -21.69 3.49 -17.90
C GLN A 147 -20.58 2.97 -16.98
N ALA A 148 -19.96 1.83 -17.36
CA ALA A 148 -18.73 1.34 -16.74
C ALA A 148 -17.52 2.22 -17.13
N TYR A 149 -16.67 2.52 -16.16
CA TYR A 149 -15.44 3.29 -16.40
C TYR A 149 -14.23 2.45 -15.98
N THR A 150 -13.34 2.18 -16.93
CA THR A 150 -12.16 1.32 -16.80
C THR A 150 -10.87 2.03 -17.18
N GLY A 151 -10.90 3.35 -17.36
CA GLY A 151 -9.77 4.15 -17.83
C GLY A 151 -9.61 4.17 -19.36
N LYS A 152 -10.56 3.64 -20.13
CA LYS A 152 -10.52 3.72 -21.60
C LYS A 152 -10.46 5.16 -22.06
N ASN A 153 -9.58 5.46 -23.02
CA ASN A 153 -9.28 6.80 -23.53
C ASN A 153 -8.64 7.77 -22.50
N VAL A 154 -8.02 7.24 -21.46
CA VAL A 154 -7.21 7.99 -20.48
C VAL A 154 -5.78 7.48 -20.57
N VAL A 155 -4.80 8.36 -20.34
CA VAL A 155 -3.39 8.02 -20.18
C VAL A 155 -3.08 7.90 -18.68
N CYS A 156 -2.49 6.78 -18.29
CA CYS A 156 -1.88 6.58 -16.99
C CYS A 156 -0.38 6.79 -17.10
N GLY A 157 0.10 7.91 -16.56
CA GLY A 157 1.52 8.25 -16.48
C GLY A 157 2.13 7.83 -15.17
N ILE A 158 3.39 7.42 -15.18
CA ILE A 158 4.12 7.08 -13.95
C ILE A 158 5.60 7.44 -14.08
N VAL A 159 6.16 8.08 -13.06
CA VAL A 159 7.60 8.25 -12.91
C VAL A 159 8.06 7.37 -11.76
N ASP A 160 8.84 6.34 -12.06
CA ASP A 160 9.25 5.30 -11.10
C ASP A 160 10.47 4.54 -11.65
N MET A 161 10.87 3.46 -11.02
CA MET A 161 11.95 2.56 -11.45
C MET A 161 11.55 1.09 -11.31
N GLY A 162 12.20 0.22 -12.06
CA GLY A 162 11.99 -1.21 -12.01
C GLY A 162 10.70 -1.63 -12.72
N PHE A 163 10.61 -1.27 -14.01
CA PHE A 163 9.52 -1.70 -14.87
C PHE A 163 9.86 -3.00 -15.60
N ASP A 164 8.98 -3.98 -15.53
CA ASP A 164 8.89 -5.09 -16.47
C ASP A 164 7.89 -4.70 -17.57
N PHE A 165 8.38 -4.18 -18.67
CA PHE A 165 7.55 -3.64 -19.76
C PHE A 165 6.69 -4.71 -20.46
N ASN A 166 7.08 -5.98 -20.36
CA ASN A 166 6.35 -7.11 -20.94
C ASN A 166 5.52 -7.88 -19.92
N HIS A 167 5.41 -7.34 -18.70
CA HIS A 167 4.59 -7.95 -17.68
C HIS A 167 3.17 -8.11 -18.18
N ALA A 168 2.70 -9.31 -18.03
CA ALA A 168 1.43 -9.71 -18.54
C ALA A 168 0.30 -8.76 -18.07
N ASN A 169 0.34 -8.07 -16.90
CA ASN A 169 -0.62 -7.05 -16.45
C ASN A 169 -0.68 -5.81 -17.34
N PHE A 170 0.23 -5.62 -18.23
CA PHE A 170 0.25 -4.47 -19.13
C PHE A 170 -0.26 -4.77 -20.54
N LEU A 171 -0.74 -5.99 -20.75
CA LEU A 171 -1.36 -6.38 -22.01
C LEU A 171 -2.88 -6.09 -21.96
N ASP A 172 -3.49 -5.86 -23.12
CA ASP A 172 -4.93 -5.77 -23.28
C ASP A 172 -5.55 -7.18 -23.48
N SER A 173 -6.87 -7.23 -23.66
CA SER A 173 -7.59 -8.48 -23.90
C SER A 173 -7.19 -9.23 -25.19
N GLU A 174 -6.49 -8.57 -26.10
CA GLU A 174 -6.00 -9.13 -27.34
C GLU A 174 -4.51 -9.48 -27.27
N GLY A 175 -3.88 -9.33 -26.10
CA GLY A 175 -2.48 -9.59 -25.87
C GLY A 175 -1.52 -8.50 -26.35
N ARG A 176 -2.02 -7.33 -26.73
CA ARG A 176 -1.21 -6.19 -27.16
C ARG A 176 -0.74 -5.38 -25.96
N ASN A 177 0.50 -4.90 -26.00
CA ASN A 177 1.06 -4.09 -24.92
C ASN A 177 0.36 -2.71 -24.85
N ARG A 178 -0.08 -2.33 -23.66
CA ARG A 178 -0.69 -1.03 -23.36
C ARG A 178 0.33 0.05 -22.99
N VAL A 179 1.60 -0.31 -22.78
CA VAL A 179 2.68 0.67 -22.67
C VAL A 179 2.90 1.29 -24.04
N LYS A 180 2.69 2.59 -24.17
CA LYS A 180 2.74 3.33 -25.43
C LYS A 180 3.97 4.22 -25.54
N TYR A 181 4.54 4.57 -24.41
CA TYR A 181 5.71 5.44 -24.32
C TYR A 181 6.51 5.08 -23.06
N TYR A 182 7.82 5.06 -23.21
CA TYR A 182 8.75 4.97 -22.10
C TYR A 182 9.96 5.85 -22.37
N GLU A 183 10.46 6.50 -21.33
CA GLU A 183 11.69 7.26 -21.41
C GLU A 183 12.59 7.08 -20.19
N ASN A 184 13.88 7.31 -20.41
CA ASN A 184 14.87 7.49 -19.35
C ASN A 184 15.43 8.90 -19.43
N VAL A 185 15.25 9.66 -18.36
CA VAL A 185 15.69 11.05 -18.22
C VAL A 185 16.99 11.09 -17.41
N THR A 186 18.01 11.71 -17.98
CA THR A 186 19.31 11.91 -17.32
C THR A 186 19.67 13.39 -17.34
N LEU A 187 19.89 13.98 -16.18
CA LEU A 187 20.37 15.36 -16.05
C LEU A 187 21.87 15.45 -16.45
N ASN A 188 22.19 16.35 -17.38
CA ASN A 188 23.56 16.69 -17.70
C ASN A 188 24.06 17.83 -16.83
N ASN A 189 24.79 17.49 -15.77
CA ASN A 189 25.34 18.47 -14.83
C ASN A 189 26.44 19.38 -15.46
N TYR A 190 26.81 19.13 -16.69
CA TYR A 190 27.81 19.92 -17.43
C TYR A 190 27.19 20.64 -18.63
N ALA A 191 25.86 20.72 -18.67
CA ALA A 191 25.14 21.38 -19.74
C ALA A 191 25.57 22.86 -19.89
N THR A 192 25.73 23.30 -21.12
CA THR A 192 26.08 24.69 -21.45
C THR A 192 24.95 25.42 -22.17
N SER A 193 23.87 24.72 -22.47
CA SER A 193 22.65 25.24 -23.09
C SER A 193 21.44 24.43 -22.63
N ASP A 194 20.25 24.99 -22.85
CA ASP A 194 18.98 24.33 -22.51
C ASP A 194 18.81 23.01 -23.31
N ASP A 195 19.24 22.97 -24.55
CA ASP A 195 19.15 21.79 -25.44
C ASP A 195 20.01 20.63 -24.94
N ASP A 196 21.02 20.90 -24.12
CA ASP A 196 21.96 19.90 -23.58
C ASP A 196 21.69 19.60 -22.11
N LEU A 197 20.66 20.19 -21.49
CA LEU A 197 20.38 20.07 -20.07
C LEU A 197 19.94 18.65 -19.70
N PHE A 198 19.18 17.99 -20.56
CA PHE A 198 18.72 16.63 -20.35
C PHE A 198 19.09 15.73 -21.54
N LYS A 199 19.61 14.55 -21.22
CA LYS A 199 19.69 13.46 -22.15
C LYS A 199 18.48 12.55 -21.97
N ILE A 200 17.59 12.56 -22.94
CA ILE A 200 16.37 11.74 -22.91
C ILE A 200 16.51 10.61 -23.94
N THR A 201 16.36 9.38 -23.45
CA THR A 201 16.26 8.20 -24.31
C THR A 201 14.84 7.68 -24.25
N TYR A 202 14.11 7.71 -25.35
CA TYR A 202 12.69 7.33 -25.37
C TYR A 202 12.40 6.19 -26.34
N TYR A 203 11.30 5.49 -26.09
CA TYR A 203 10.79 4.36 -26.83
C TYR A 203 9.28 4.56 -27.00
N ASN A 204 8.80 4.65 -28.24
CA ASN A 204 7.42 5.02 -28.53
C ASN A 204 6.77 4.18 -29.64
N THR A 205 7.41 3.09 -30.06
CA THR A 205 6.80 2.12 -30.98
C THR A 205 6.57 0.78 -30.27
N PRO A 206 5.55 0.01 -30.69
CA PRO A 206 5.29 -1.32 -30.12
C PRO A 206 6.51 -2.24 -30.15
N GLU A 207 7.31 -2.20 -31.22
CA GLU A 207 8.50 -3.03 -31.40
C GLU A 207 9.61 -2.63 -30.42
N GLN A 208 9.81 -1.33 -30.23
CA GLN A 208 10.78 -0.82 -29.26
C GLN A 208 10.40 -1.21 -27.84
N ILE A 209 9.13 -1.03 -27.46
CA ILE A 209 8.63 -1.40 -26.12
C ILE A 209 8.73 -2.91 -25.91
N ALA A 210 8.35 -3.72 -26.91
CA ALA A 210 8.43 -5.18 -26.80
C ALA A 210 9.88 -5.69 -26.68
N ALA A 211 10.85 -4.96 -27.22
CA ALA A 211 12.27 -5.27 -27.10
C ALA A 211 12.87 -4.93 -25.72
N LEU A 212 12.19 -4.05 -24.95
CA LEU A 212 12.59 -3.77 -23.57
C LEU A 212 12.21 -4.95 -22.68
N THR A 213 13.10 -5.32 -21.78
CA THR A 213 12.79 -6.31 -20.73
C THR A 213 12.52 -5.61 -19.41
N THR A 214 13.49 -4.86 -18.91
CA THR A 214 13.37 -4.09 -17.66
C THR A 214 14.41 -2.96 -17.68
N ASP A 215 14.13 -1.87 -17.00
CA ASP A 215 15.05 -0.78 -16.74
C ASP A 215 15.93 -1.05 -15.50
N ASP A 216 15.51 -1.94 -14.59
CA ASP A 216 16.29 -2.36 -13.42
C ASP A 216 16.02 -3.85 -13.11
N LYS A 217 17.10 -4.64 -13.01
CA LYS A 217 17.02 -6.08 -12.73
C LYS A 217 16.94 -6.41 -11.24
N THR A 218 17.09 -5.42 -10.38
CA THR A 218 17.15 -5.58 -8.91
C THR A 218 15.90 -5.09 -8.21
N MET A 219 15.11 -4.25 -8.87
CA MET A 219 13.91 -3.64 -8.32
C MET A 219 12.74 -3.78 -9.30
N TYR A 220 11.54 -3.94 -8.74
CA TYR A 220 10.29 -4.02 -9.50
C TYR A 220 9.22 -3.09 -8.91
N HIS A 221 9.66 -1.98 -8.32
CA HIS A 221 8.75 -1.03 -7.69
C HIS A 221 7.79 -0.40 -8.69
N GLY A 222 8.30 0.06 -9.83
CA GLY A 222 7.48 0.62 -10.92
C GLY A 222 6.49 -0.39 -11.51
N THR A 223 6.89 -1.66 -11.67
CA THR A 223 5.96 -2.73 -12.10
C THR A 223 4.82 -2.92 -11.11
N HIS A 224 5.12 -2.93 -9.81
CA HIS A 224 4.12 -3.12 -8.77
C HIS A 224 3.15 -1.93 -8.69
N THR A 225 3.66 -0.70 -8.62
CA THR A 225 2.84 0.52 -8.54
C THR A 225 2.00 0.72 -9.79
N LEU A 226 2.58 0.50 -10.97
CA LEU A 226 1.86 0.53 -12.24
C LEU A 226 0.79 -0.56 -12.33
N GLY A 227 1.07 -1.76 -11.83
CA GLY A 227 0.10 -2.84 -11.75
C GLY A 227 -1.12 -2.49 -10.90
N ILE A 228 -0.92 -1.77 -9.79
CA ILE A 228 -2.01 -1.23 -8.95
C ILE A 228 -2.80 -0.15 -9.69
N MET A 229 -2.11 0.75 -10.37
CA MET A 229 -2.72 1.87 -11.09
C MET A 229 -3.49 1.40 -12.33
N ALA A 230 -2.84 0.61 -13.18
CA ALA A 230 -3.30 0.33 -14.54
C ALA A 230 -3.21 -1.15 -14.97
N GLY A 231 -2.99 -2.09 -14.06
CA GLY A 231 -2.99 -3.51 -14.38
C GLY A 231 -4.28 -3.96 -15.04
N GLY A 232 -4.21 -4.68 -16.15
CA GLY A 232 -5.31 -4.83 -17.12
C GLY A 232 -5.92 -6.20 -17.31
N TYR A 233 -5.61 -7.14 -16.50
CA TYR A 233 -5.90 -8.55 -16.73
C TYR A 233 -7.28 -9.05 -16.74
N ARG A 234 -8.33 -8.27 -16.75
CA ARG A 234 -9.69 -8.77 -16.79
C ARG A 234 -9.94 -9.55 -18.10
N GLY A 235 -9.80 -10.87 -18.02
CA GLY A 235 -10.15 -11.78 -19.10
C GLY A 235 -9.03 -12.15 -20.08
N ALA A 236 -7.79 -11.79 -19.82
CA ALA A 236 -6.67 -12.27 -20.65
C ALA A 236 -6.33 -13.73 -20.31
N THR A 237 -6.27 -14.58 -21.33
CA THR A 237 -5.92 -16.00 -21.22
C THR A 237 -4.42 -16.25 -21.48
N GLN A 238 -3.53 -15.32 -21.19
CA GLN A 238 -2.11 -15.53 -21.40
C GLN A 238 -1.44 -16.16 -20.18
N ALA A 239 -0.67 -17.21 -20.42
CA ALA A 239 0.32 -17.71 -19.47
C ALA A 239 1.60 -16.87 -19.63
N ALA A 240 1.94 -16.05 -18.64
CA ALA A 240 3.27 -15.47 -18.56
C ALA A 240 4.18 -16.45 -17.82
N LEU A 241 5.28 -16.83 -18.45
CA LEU A 241 6.36 -17.56 -17.82
C LEU A 241 7.27 -16.54 -17.12
N LEU A 242 7.21 -16.50 -15.80
CA LEU A 242 8.22 -15.82 -15.01
C LEU A 242 9.35 -16.79 -14.75
N ALA A 243 10.54 -16.48 -15.25
CA ALA A 243 11.76 -17.18 -14.83
C ALA A 243 12.12 -16.67 -13.42
N GLY A 244 12.03 -17.50 -12.42
CA GLY A 244 12.56 -17.18 -11.09
C GLY A 244 14.09 -17.14 -11.11
N GLU A 245 14.71 -16.44 -10.16
CA GLU A 245 16.17 -16.37 -9.99
C GLU A 245 16.81 -17.75 -9.76
N ASP A 246 16.03 -18.75 -9.36
CA ASP A 246 16.42 -20.14 -9.14
C ASP A 246 16.29 -21.04 -10.38
N GLY A 247 15.94 -20.46 -11.54
CA GLY A 247 15.74 -21.18 -12.78
C GLY A 247 14.44 -21.98 -12.86
N HIS A 248 13.54 -21.82 -11.89
CA HIS A 248 12.21 -22.42 -11.93
C HIS A 248 11.24 -21.45 -12.63
N SER A 249 10.57 -21.96 -13.66
CA SER A 249 9.53 -21.22 -14.36
C SER A 249 8.21 -21.38 -13.63
N ALA A 250 7.65 -20.28 -13.13
CA ALA A 250 6.28 -20.27 -12.66
C ALA A 250 5.36 -19.80 -13.80
N SER A 251 4.37 -20.62 -14.15
CA SER A 251 3.31 -20.20 -15.08
C SER A 251 2.22 -19.46 -14.30
N VAL A 252 2.01 -18.19 -14.59
CA VAL A 252 0.84 -17.45 -14.10
C VAL A 252 -0.25 -17.58 -15.18
N GLN A 253 -1.29 -18.34 -14.86
CA GLN A 253 -2.49 -18.36 -15.70
C GLN A 253 -3.31 -17.11 -15.40
N ASN A 254 -3.48 -16.26 -16.38
CA ASN A 254 -4.38 -15.14 -16.32
C ASN A 254 -5.78 -15.65 -16.63
N SER A 255 -6.63 -15.68 -15.61
CA SER A 255 -8.03 -15.99 -15.76
C SER A 255 -8.88 -14.76 -15.50
N ILE A 256 -10.12 -14.81 -15.96
CA ILE A 256 -11.14 -13.79 -15.65
C ILE A 256 -11.33 -13.60 -14.14
N ASP A 257 -10.95 -14.59 -13.36
CA ASP A 257 -11.03 -14.60 -11.91
C ASP A 257 -9.74 -14.10 -11.23
N ASN A 258 -8.75 -13.62 -12.00
CA ASN A 258 -7.54 -13.04 -11.42
C ASN A 258 -7.89 -11.78 -10.59
N PRO A 259 -7.68 -11.79 -9.27
CA PRO A 259 -8.03 -10.67 -8.42
C PRO A 259 -7.02 -9.51 -8.48
N TYR A 260 -5.90 -9.67 -9.21
CA TYR A 260 -4.76 -8.75 -9.18
C TYR A 260 -4.72 -7.79 -10.37
N TYR A 261 -5.86 -7.26 -10.78
CA TYR A 261 -5.94 -6.16 -11.74
C TYR A 261 -5.98 -4.80 -11.04
N GLY A 262 -5.63 -3.73 -11.78
CA GLY A 262 -5.54 -2.37 -11.27
C GLY A 262 -6.87 -1.60 -11.34
N VAL A 263 -6.75 -0.28 -11.20
CA VAL A 263 -7.87 0.64 -11.23
C VAL A 263 -8.26 1.00 -12.67
N ALA A 264 -7.28 1.38 -13.51
CA ALA A 264 -7.52 1.82 -14.90
C ALA A 264 -7.13 0.73 -15.90
N THR A 265 -7.93 -0.33 -15.93
CA THR A 265 -7.63 -1.58 -16.64
C THR A 265 -7.53 -1.48 -18.16
N GLU A 266 -8.08 -0.41 -18.77
CA GLU A 266 -8.07 -0.16 -20.21
C GLU A 266 -7.35 1.13 -20.61
N ALA A 267 -6.66 1.80 -19.66
CA ALA A 267 -5.91 3.00 -19.94
C ALA A 267 -4.67 2.71 -20.80
N ASP A 268 -4.26 3.68 -21.62
CA ASP A 268 -2.92 3.70 -22.19
C ASP A 268 -1.91 3.99 -21.08
N ILE A 269 -0.74 3.37 -21.16
CA ILE A 269 0.31 3.49 -20.16
C ILE A 269 1.48 4.25 -20.75
N VAL A 270 1.98 5.24 -20.01
CA VAL A 270 3.24 5.93 -20.30
C VAL A 270 4.10 5.97 -19.04
N ALA A 271 5.39 5.69 -19.18
CA ALA A 271 6.29 5.57 -18.04
C ALA A 271 7.59 6.34 -18.28
N ALA A 272 8.16 6.83 -17.18
CA ALA A 272 9.48 7.45 -17.20
C ALA A 272 10.31 6.94 -16.02
N THR A 273 11.61 6.77 -16.25
CA THR A 273 12.62 6.52 -15.22
C THR A 273 13.63 7.67 -15.23
N CYS A 274 14.13 8.02 -14.06
CA CYS A 274 15.16 9.04 -13.89
C CYS A 274 16.47 8.39 -13.44
N THR A 275 17.60 8.81 -13.97
CA THR A 275 18.90 8.20 -13.63
C THR A 275 19.31 8.45 -12.17
N SER A 276 19.07 9.66 -11.66
CA SER A 276 19.40 10.04 -10.29
C SER A 276 18.19 10.36 -9.41
N PHE A 277 16.99 10.39 -9.99
CA PHE A 277 15.75 10.82 -9.31
C PHE A 277 15.90 12.20 -8.63
N SER A 278 16.64 13.12 -9.29
CA SER A 278 16.68 14.51 -8.89
C SER A 278 15.34 15.20 -9.16
N ASP A 279 15.05 16.27 -8.45
CA ASP A 279 13.85 17.07 -8.66
C ASP A 279 13.68 17.53 -10.12
N LEU A 280 14.80 17.93 -10.76
CA LEU A 280 14.80 18.42 -12.11
C LEU A 280 14.47 17.32 -13.12
N GLU A 281 15.02 16.10 -12.93
CA GLU A 281 14.69 14.95 -13.77
C GLU A 281 13.21 14.54 -13.62
N ILE A 282 12.70 14.53 -12.38
CA ILE A 282 11.29 14.20 -12.10
C ILE A 282 10.36 15.22 -12.76
N VAL A 283 10.67 16.51 -12.66
CA VAL A 283 9.88 17.58 -13.27
C VAL A 283 9.89 17.45 -14.78
N GLN A 284 11.05 17.19 -15.39
CA GLN A 284 11.17 16.98 -16.84
C GLN A 284 10.35 15.75 -17.28
N ALA A 285 10.51 14.63 -16.57
CA ALA A 285 9.75 13.42 -16.88
C ALA A 285 8.23 13.64 -16.82
N VAL A 286 7.74 14.36 -15.78
CA VAL A 286 6.32 14.70 -15.68
C VAL A 286 5.84 15.56 -16.84
N ASP A 287 6.64 16.55 -17.24
CA ASP A 287 6.30 17.46 -18.35
C ASP A 287 6.24 16.68 -19.69
N ASP A 288 7.20 15.79 -19.94
CA ASP A 288 7.24 14.96 -21.14
C ASP A 288 6.05 13.97 -21.20
N LEU A 289 5.70 13.33 -20.09
CA LEU A 289 4.51 12.45 -20.03
C LEU A 289 3.20 13.24 -20.28
N ILE A 290 3.10 14.47 -19.77
CA ILE A 290 1.98 15.37 -20.05
C ILE A 290 2.01 15.77 -21.53
N GLY A 291 3.18 16.11 -22.08
CA GLY A 291 3.39 16.42 -23.51
C GLY A 291 2.90 15.28 -24.40
N TYR A 292 3.23 14.03 -24.07
CA TYR A 292 2.70 12.86 -24.77
C TYR A 292 1.15 12.85 -24.76
N SER A 293 0.53 13.10 -23.61
CA SER A 293 -0.94 13.10 -23.49
C SER A 293 -1.60 14.18 -24.38
N GLN A 294 -0.97 15.34 -24.48
CA GLN A 294 -1.42 16.42 -25.36
C GLN A 294 -1.29 16.01 -26.83
N PHE A 295 -0.19 15.36 -27.20
CA PHE A 295 0.02 14.87 -28.56
C PHE A 295 -1.06 13.85 -28.97
N VAL A 296 -1.44 12.92 -28.09
CA VAL A 296 -2.49 11.93 -28.37
C VAL A 296 -3.91 12.44 -28.04
N GLN A 297 -4.05 13.66 -27.55
CA GLN A 297 -5.31 14.32 -27.20
C GLN A 297 -6.15 13.52 -26.19
N LYS A 298 -5.51 12.97 -25.16
CA LYS A 298 -6.16 12.22 -24.08
C LYS A 298 -5.84 12.84 -22.72
N PRO A 299 -6.79 12.83 -21.75
CA PRO A 299 -6.50 13.25 -20.40
C PRO A 299 -5.47 12.32 -19.74
N ILE A 300 -4.63 12.87 -18.86
CA ILE A 300 -3.60 12.12 -18.14
C ILE A 300 -3.73 12.22 -16.63
N VAL A 301 -3.44 11.10 -15.96
CA VAL A 301 -3.16 11.04 -14.52
C VAL A 301 -1.75 10.53 -14.33
N VAL A 302 -0.88 11.29 -13.68
CA VAL A 302 0.51 10.91 -13.39
C VAL A 302 0.65 10.49 -11.94
N ASN A 303 1.21 9.32 -11.70
CA ASN A 303 1.53 8.80 -10.38
C ASN A 303 3.01 9.01 -10.05
N LEU A 304 3.28 9.55 -8.87
CA LEU A 304 4.60 9.73 -8.30
C LEU A 304 4.66 8.97 -6.97
N SER A 305 5.02 7.69 -7.00
CA SER A 305 5.27 6.89 -5.79
C SER A 305 6.65 7.15 -5.22
N LEU A 306 7.01 8.43 -5.17
CA LEU A 306 8.30 8.98 -4.80
C LEU A 306 8.09 10.02 -3.69
N GLY A 307 9.11 10.26 -2.87
CA GLY A 307 9.02 11.27 -1.84
C GLY A 307 10.35 11.54 -1.16
N ARG A 308 10.43 12.70 -0.51
CA ARG A 308 11.51 13.07 0.40
C ARG A 308 10.98 13.95 1.52
N ASN A 309 11.64 13.92 2.67
CA ASN A 309 11.27 14.69 3.86
C ASN A 309 12.13 15.96 4.03
N GLN A 310 12.47 16.63 2.93
CA GLN A 310 13.27 17.85 2.94
C GLN A 310 12.48 19.05 2.42
N GLY A 311 12.69 20.22 3.01
CA GLY A 311 12.05 21.46 2.62
C GLY A 311 10.68 21.70 3.28
N PRO A 312 9.97 22.77 2.88
CA PRO A 312 8.65 23.08 3.41
C PRO A 312 7.60 22.07 2.90
N HIS A 313 6.70 21.66 3.80
CA HIS A 313 5.63 20.68 3.51
C HIS A 313 4.28 21.38 3.26
N ASP A 314 4.31 22.60 2.75
CA ASP A 314 3.14 23.48 2.56
C ASP A 314 2.87 23.82 1.08
N GLY A 315 3.59 23.18 0.15
CA GLY A 315 3.45 23.43 -1.29
C GLY A 315 4.13 24.72 -1.79
N THR A 316 4.89 25.42 -0.95
CA THR A 316 5.60 26.66 -1.37
C THR A 316 6.94 26.40 -2.07
N ASN A 317 7.39 25.16 -2.13
CA ASN A 317 8.55 24.75 -2.88
C ASN A 317 8.34 24.99 -4.39
N LEU A 318 9.37 25.46 -5.10
CA LEU A 318 9.29 25.79 -6.53
C LEU A 318 8.89 24.59 -7.40
N VAL A 319 9.34 23.38 -7.07
CA VAL A 319 8.92 22.16 -7.76
C VAL A 319 7.42 21.93 -7.61
N CYS A 320 6.88 22.08 -6.39
CA CYS A 320 5.43 21.99 -6.16
C CYS A 320 4.65 23.04 -6.96
N GLN A 321 5.14 24.28 -6.98
CA GLN A 321 4.50 25.35 -7.74
C GLN A 321 4.52 25.09 -9.25
N TYR A 322 5.63 24.54 -9.77
CA TYR A 322 5.73 24.19 -11.18
C TYR A 322 4.77 23.06 -11.54
N LEU A 323 4.73 22.01 -10.74
CA LEU A 323 3.81 20.88 -10.96
C LEU A 323 2.33 21.33 -10.83
N ASP A 324 2.02 22.24 -9.89
CA ASP A 324 0.70 22.85 -9.80
C ASP A 324 0.36 23.64 -11.09
N ALA A 325 1.31 24.40 -11.64
CA ALA A 325 1.13 25.12 -12.89
C ALA A 325 0.85 24.17 -14.07
N LEU A 326 1.59 23.06 -14.18
CA LEU A 326 1.33 22.02 -15.20
C LEU A 326 -0.08 21.45 -15.07
N THR A 327 -0.53 21.14 -13.86
CA THR A 327 -1.88 20.60 -13.65
C THR A 327 -2.97 21.58 -14.07
N GLN A 328 -2.76 22.89 -13.83
CA GLN A 328 -3.72 23.94 -14.20
C GLN A 328 -3.73 24.18 -15.71
N TYR A 329 -2.56 24.28 -16.32
CA TYR A 329 -2.44 24.65 -17.74
C TYR A 329 -2.90 23.50 -18.65
N TYR A 330 -2.51 22.26 -18.37
CA TYR A 330 -2.81 21.10 -19.22
C TYR A 330 -4.00 20.27 -18.73
N ASN A 331 -4.67 20.67 -17.65
CA ASN A 331 -5.72 19.88 -16.99
C ASN A 331 -5.27 18.44 -16.63
N ALA A 332 -3.98 18.25 -16.41
CA ALA A 332 -3.42 16.98 -15.94
C ALA A 332 -3.77 16.75 -14.45
N LYS A 333 -3.68 15.52 -14.00
CA LYS A 333 -3.79 15.18 -12.58
C LYS A 333 -2.50 14.52 -12.13
N ILE A 334 -1.88 15.02 -11.07
CA ILE A 334 -0.66 14.46 -10.48
C ILE A 334 -0.98 13.97 -9.08
N VAL A 335 -0.60 12.72 -8.79
CA VAL A 335 -0.85 12.06 -7.50
C VAL A 335 0.48 11.68 -6.87
N PHE A 336 0.70 12.12 -5.64
CA PHE A 336 1.91 11.84 -4.86
C PHE A 336 1.63 10.83 -3.76
N ALA A 337 2.63 9.99 -3.45
CA ALA A 337 2.63 9.18 -2.25
C ALA A 337 2.72 10.06 -0.99
N ALA A 338 2.01 9.65 0.06
CA ALA A 338 2.08 10.34 1.36
C ALA A 338 3.37 10.04 2.14
N GLY A 339 4.20 9.12 1.65
CA GLY A 339 5.45 8.67 2.30
C GLY A 339 5.25 7.48 3.23
N ASN A 340 6.37 6.89 3.63
CA ASN A 340 6.41 5.66 4.45
C ASN A 340 6.92 5.93 5.89
N GLU A 341 7.18 7.18 6.23
CA GLU A 341 7.88 7.61 7.44
C GLU A 341 6.94 7.96 8.60
N GLY A 342 5.73 7.39 8.61
CA GLY A 342 4.72 7.66 9.64
C GLY A 342 5.15 7.33 11.09
N ASN A 343 6.24 6.58 11.26
CA ASN A 343 6.87 6.32 12.55
C ASN A 343 7.93 7.37 12.95
N LEU A 344 8.33 8.23 12.01
CA LEU A 344 9.27 9.32 12.27
C LEU A 344 8.49 10.54 12.75
N LYS A 345 8.95 11.17 13.82
CA LYS A 345 8.44 12.48 14.24
C LYS A 345 9.03 13.55 13.32
N ILE A 346 8.45 13.71 12.15
CA ILE A 346 8.75 14.84 11.28
C ILE A 346 8.07 16.04 11.91
N ALA A 347 8.84 16.96 12.46
CA ALA A 347 8.33 18.12 13.17
C ALA A 347 7.66 19.08 12.19
N ALA A 348 6.32 19.01 12.09
CA ALA A 348 5.56 20.17 11.68
C ALA A 348 5.57 21.16 12.85
N ASN A 349 6.08 22.37 12.62
CA ASN A 349 5.99 23.43 13.61
C ASN A 349 4.51 23.85 13.74
N PRO A 350 3.80 23.53 14.86
CA PRO A 350 2.37 23.80 14.97
C PRO A 350 2.03 25.29 15.00
N LEU A 351 3.04 26.16 15.07
CA LEU A 351 2.86 27.62 15.09
C LEU A 351 2.77 28.27 13.71
N ARG A 352 2.90 27.50 12.63
CA ARG A 352 2.72 27.96 11.25
C ARG A 352 1.78 27.02 10.49
N GLN A 353 0.53 26.95 10.92
CA GLN A 353 -0.52 26.54 10.00
C GLN A 353 -0.77 27.73 9.07
N PRO A 354 -0.54 27.60 7.75
CA PRO A 354 -1.04 28.58 6.81
C PRO A 354 -2.57 28.65 6.96
N PRO A 355 -3.19 29.81 6.77
CA PRO A 355 -4.63 29.89 6.75
C PRO A 355 -5.17 28.88 5.71
N PRO A 356 -6.31 28.21 5.97
CA PRO A 356 -6.90 27.32 5.00
C PRO A 356 -7.00 28.06 3.67
N ARG A 357 -6.44 27.50 2.60
CA ARG A 357 -6.57 28.05 1.25
C ARG A 357 -8.06 28.19 0.97
N PRO A 358 -8.56 29.34 0.52
CA PRO A 358 -9.91 29.41 0.05
C PRO A 358 -10.05 28.37 -1.06
N LEU A 359 -11.03 27.48 -0.94
CA LEU A 359 -11.42 26.60 -2.01
C LEU A 359 -11.55 27.45 -3.27
N ALA A 360 -10.81 27.11 -4.31
CA ALA A 360 -10.82 27.86 -5.55
C ALA A 360 -12.28 28.09 -5.98
N GLU A 361 -12.73 29.31 -5.98
CA GLU A 361 -14.00 29.74 -6.57
C GLU A 361 -13.89 29.60 -8.09
N GLY A 362 -14.03 28.38 -8.59
CA GLY A 362 -13.77 28.02 -9.99
C GLY A 362 -14.77 27.06 -10.58
N CYS A 363 -15.98 26.97 -10.04
CA CYS A 363 -17.12 26.35 -10.72
C CYS A 363 -18.33 27.28 -10.67
N ARG A 364 -18.22 28.48 -11.28
CA ARG A 364 -19.41 29.18 -11.74
C ARG A 364 -19.66 28.78 -13.19
N GLN A 365 -20.75 28.08 -13.36
CA GLN A 365 -21.38 27.83 -14.63
C GLN A 365 -21.52 29.16 -15.40
N HIS A 366 -20.94 29.25 -16.58
CA HIS A 366 -21.39 30.19 -17.58
C HIS A 366 -22.75 29.68 -18.08
N GLY A 367 -23.81 30.23 -17.52
CA GLY A 367 -25.12 30.25 -18.17
C GLY A 367 -25.07 31.34 -19.24
N ASP A 368 -25.28 30.95 -20.48
CA ASP A 368 -25.52 31.82 -21.60
C ASP A 368 -26.88 32.53 -21.45
N PRO A 369 -27.02 33.76 -22.04
CA PRO A 369 -28.31 34.37 -22.24
C PRO A 369 -29.09 33.73 -23.38
#